data_bfb1c8f53b32919698e960c042feddb6
#
_entry.id   bfb1c8f53b32919698e960c042feddb6
#
_cell.length_a   1.000
_cell.length_b   1.000
_cell.length_c   1.000
_cell.angle_alpha   90.00
_cell.angle_beta   90.00
_cell.angle_gamma   90.00
#
_symmetry.space_group_name_H-M   'P 1'
#
loop_
_entity.id
_entity.type
_entity.pdbx_description
1 polymer ?
#
loop_
_entity_poly.entity_id
_entity_poly.type
_entity_poly.pdbx_seq_one_letter_code
_entity_poly.pdbx_strand_id
1 'polypeptide(L)'
;MATGLTVAMAGLTGVGTASAAAVSSSSPSLSAAATPGGGPAAGPADGGATGIVDSRSTSSFTFATATGVEVTVDEDSSTTYRVGILPASDRIVKKGESVLVLGLVDTSTITATQVTVQPFGDGGAVAAQKAGVIAFQQGVPSPTQSVGEIPADYTEGDGTIVSGTVADKAAAAAQAVVPGGIVDRVVQLSDGEYEVHNISINWPHHVFVSKDFKVLGYE
;
A
#
# COMPACT_ATOMS: atom_id res chain seq x y z
N MET A 1 -28.15 62.28 23.29
CA MET A 1 -28.96 62.66 22.13
C MET A 1 -29.40 61.33 21.48
N ALA A 2 -30.59 60.84 21.82
CA ALA A 2 -31.84 61.00 21.10
C ALA A 2 -31.72 60.33 19.73
N THR A 3 -32.52 59.40 19.31
CA THR A 3 -33.95 59.06 19.35
C THR A 3 -34.07 57.67 18.79
N GLY A 4 -34.73 56.70 19.23
CA GLY A 4 -36.14 56.49 19.43
C GLY A 4 -36.93 56.32 18.11
N LEU A 5 -37.28 55.03 17.75
CA LEU A 5 -38.50 54.80 17.02
C LEU A 5 -39.06 53.38 17.31
N THR A 6 -40.17 53.40 18.00
CA THR A 6 -41.06 52.27 18.26
C THR A 6 -42.08 52.23 17.12
N VAL A 7 -42.31 51.07 16.48
CA VAL A 7 -43.54 50.82 15.72
C VAL A 7 -44.13 49.47 16.16
N ALA A 8 -45.26 49.57 16.82
CA ALA A 8 -46.19 48.46 17.04
C ALA A 8 -47.17 48.39 15.91
N MET A 9 -47.49 47.17 15.43
CA MET A 9 -48.79 46.90 14.82
C MET A 9 -49.14 45.38 14.91
N ALA A 10 -50.12 45.13 15.69
CA ALA A 10 -51.38 44.40 15.51
C ALA A 10 -51.35 43.10 14.71
N GLY A 11 -51.80 42.13 15.39
CA GLY A 11 -52.31 40.84 15.24
C GLY A 11 -53.19 40.47 14.02
N LEU A 12 -53.04 39.20 13.70
CA LEU A 12 -54.16 38.46 13.10
C LEU A 12 -54.08 37.01 13.51
N THR A 13 -55.10 36.52 14.20
CA THR A 13 -55.39 35.16 14.58
C THR A 13 -55.84 34.38 13.33
N GLY A 14 -55.07 33.33 12.98
CA GLY A 14 -55.45 32.33 12.02
C GLY A 14 -55.16 30.94 12.57
N VAL A 15 -56.21 30.27 13.05
CA VAL A 15 -56.16 28.88 13.47
C VAL A 15 -56.20 28.01 12.21
N GLY A 16 -55.03 27.57 11.78
CA GLY A 16 -54.90 26.57 10.74
C GLY A 16 -54.28 25.31 11.30
N THR A 17 -55.11 24.26 11.49
CA THR A 17 -54.62 22.92 11.81
C THR A 17 -53.92 22.36 10.61
N ALA A 18 -52.57 22.46 10.56
CA ALA A 18 -51.75 21.77 9.58
C ALA A 18 -51.32 20.46 10.22
N SER A 19 -51.85 19.36 9.65
CA SER A 19 -51.33 18.01 9.87
C SER A 19 -49.87 17.95 9.51
N ALA A 20 -49.03 17.74 10.50
CA ALA A 20 -47.63 17.42 10.25
C ALA A 20 -47.51 16.04 9.66
N ALA A 21 -47.35 15.97 8.34
CA ALA A 21 -46.85 14.77 7.70
C ALA A 21 -45.42 14.56 8.20
N ALA A 22 -45.20 13.50 8.92
CA ALA A 22 -43.85 13.04 9.28
C ALA A 22 -43.10 12.67 7.99
N VAL A 23 -42.26 13.56 7.51
CA VAL A 23 -41.25 13.21 6.52
C VAL A 23 -40.20 12.36 7.23
N SER A 24 -40.34 11.04 7.05
CA SER A 24 -39.25 10.12 7.36
C SER A 24 -38.02 10.54 6.54
N SER A 25 -37.11 11.28 7.15
CA SER A 25 -35.78 11.49 6.60
C SER A 25 -35.05 10.17 6.67
N SER A 26 -35.18 9.38 5.62
CA SER A 26 -34.24 8.31 5.34
C SER A 26 -32.90 9.00 5.10
N SER A 27 -32.04 9.01 6.12
CA SER A 27 -30.63 9.32 5.95
C SER A 27 -30.11 8.39 4.87
N PRO A 28 -29.48 8.89 3.82
CA PRO A 28 -28.79 8.00 2.90
C PRO A 28 -27.73 7.28 3.75
N SER A 29 -27.88 5.97 3.87
CA SER A 29 -26.81 5.11 4.34
C SER A 29 -25.61 5.48 3.47
N LEU A 30 -24.57 6.04 4.08
CA LEU A 30 -23.27 6.15 3.44
C LEU A 30 -22.90 4.71 3.12
N SER A 31 -23.18 4.31 1.90
CA SER A 31 -22.63 3.11 1.32
C SER A 31 -21.14 3.20 1.60
N ALA A 32 -20.60 2.23 2.31
CA ALA A 32 -19.18 2.10 2.50
C ALA A 32 -18.54 2.40 1.14
N ALA A 33 -17.67 3.41 1.10
CA ALA A 33 -16.95 3.73 -0.11
C ALA A 33 -16.35 2.43 -0.60
N ALA A 34 -16.74 2.01 -1.79
CA ALA A 34 -16.11 0.87 -2.44
C ALA A 34 -14.61 1.18 -2.40
N THR A 35 -13.83 0.29 -1.84
CA THR A 35 -12.38 0.34 -1.90
C THR A 35 -12.04 0.58 -3.37
N PRO A 36 -11.31 1.66 -3.72
CA PRO A 36 -11.03 1.94 -5.12
C PRO A 36 -10.36 0.71 -5.72
N GLY A 37 -10.90 0.22 -6.82
CA GLY A 37 -10.59 -1.06 -7.40
C GLY A 37 -9.11 -1.31 -7.56
N GLY A 38 -8.59 -2.16 -6.70
CA GLY A 38 -7.48 -2.99 -7.02
C GLY A 38 -8.05 -4.28 -7.58
N GLY A 39 -7.38 -4.91 -8.50
CA GLY A 39 -7.60 -6.32 -8.82
C GLY A 39 -7.52 -7.16 -7.54
N PRO A 40 -7.69 -8.48 -7.60
CA PRO A 40 -7.58 -9.33 -6.43
C PRO A 40 -6.25 -9.04 -5.73
N ALA A 41 -6.30 -8.88 -4.41
CA ALA A 41 -5.09 -8.64 -3.64
C ALA A 41 -4.07 -9.75 -3.95
N ALA A 42 -2.83 -9.37 -4.21
CA ALA A 42 -1.77 -10.34 -4.38
C ALA A 42 -1.65 -11.22 -3.14
N GLY A 43 -1.37 -12.49 -3.35
CA GLY A 43 -1.04 -13.39 -2.25
C GLY A 43 0.28 -13.00 -1.58
N PRO A 44 0.52 -13.51 -0.36
CA PRO A 44 1.80 -13.27 0.33
C PRO A 44 3.00 -13.74 -0.50
N ALA A 45 4.06 -12.92 -0.56
CA ALA A 45 5.30 -13.27 -1.27
C ALA A 45 6.54 -12.69 -0.58
N ASP A 46 7.70 -13.26 -0.89
CA ASP A 46 8.97 -12.81 -0.33
C ASP A 46 9.26 -11.36 -0.69
N GLY A 47 9.58 -10.57 0.31
CA GLY A 47 9.85 -9.15 0.14
C GLY A 47 10.41 -8.52 1.42
N GLY A 48 10.16 -7.24 1.58
CA GLY A 48 10.60 -6.52 2.77
C GLY A 48 10.32 -5.02 2.70
N ALA A 49 10.68 -4.33 3.77
CA ALA A 49 10.57 -2.88 3.81
C ALA A 49 11.54 -2.28 4.83
N THR A 50 11.76 -0.97 4.73
CA THR A 50 12.55 -0.19 5.69
C THR A 50 11.74 0.91 6.33
N GLY A 51 12.09 1.28 7.54
CA GLY A 51 11.43 2.39 8.24
C GLY A 51 11.95 2.60 9.66
N ILE A 52 11.23 3.42 10.40
CA ILE A 52 11.52 3.75 11.79
C ILE A 52 10.48 3.08 12.68
N VAL A 53 10.93 2.33 13.69
CA VAL A 53 10.04 1.62 14.62
C VAL A 53 9.22 2.60 15.44
N ASP A 54 7.89 2.43 15.39
CA ASP A 54 6.93 3.25 16.13
C ASP A 54 6.49 2.60 17.45
N SER A 55 6.22 1.30 17.40
CA SER A 55 5.75 0.58 18.56
C SER A 55 6.28 -0.86 18.58
N ARG A 56 6.30 -1.48 19.77
CA ARG A 56 6.67 -2.88 19.93
C ARG A 56 5.77 -3.56 20.96
N SER A 57 5.40 -4.80 20.67
CA SER A 57 4.74 -5.74 21.57
C SER A 57 5.61 -6.99 21.78
N THR A 58 5.04 -8.05 22.32
CA THR A 58 5.80 -9.28 22.63
C THR A 58 6.24 -10.05 21.38
N SER A 59 5.42 -10.09 20.35
CA SER A 59 5.63 -10.88 19.13
C SER A 59 5.42 -10.09 17.84
N SER A 60 5.36 -8.78 17.95
CA SER A 60 5.18 -7.90 16.80
C SER A 60 5.68 -6.49 17.09
N PHE A 61 5.92 -5.73 16.04
CA PHE A 61 6.15 -4.29 16.12
C PHE A 61 5.58 -3.59 14.88
N THR A 62 5.42 -2.28 14.97
CA THR A 62 5.10 -1.46 13.81
C THR A 62 6.23 -0.51 13.50
N PHE A 63 6.36 -0.15 12.25
CA PHE A 63 7.27 0.90 11.81
C PHE A 63 6.65 1.75 10.71
N ALA A 64 7.06 3.01 10.64
CA ALA A 64 6.68 3.90 9.54
C ALA A 64 7.77 3.92 8.47
N THR A 65 7.39 3.74 7.21
CA THR A 65 8.28 3.87 6.06
C THR A 65 8.62 5.35 5.80
N ALA A 66 9.59 5.61 4.95
CA ALA A 66 9.93 6.97 4.52
C ALA A 66 8.77 7.71 3.83
N THR A 67 7.80 6.98 3.31
CA THR A 67 6.58 7.53 2.69
C THR A 67 5.41 7.65 3.66
N GLY A 68 5.60 7.29 4.95
CA GLY A 68 4.59 7.41 6.00
C GLY A 68 3.60 6.24 6.06
N VAL A 69 3.85 5.15 5.35
CA VAL A 69 3.03 3.95 5.46
C VAL A 69 3.40 3.20 6.73
N GLU A 70 2.41 2.87 7.57
CA GLU A 70 2.60 2.00 8.71
C GLU A 70 2.62 0.54 8.27
N VAL A 71 3.67 -0.16 8.67
CA VAL A 71 3.86 -1.59 8.40
C VAL A 71 3.85 -2.34 9.73
N THR A 72 3.05 -3.39 9.80
CA THR A 72 3.05 -4.34 10.90
C THR A 72 4.03 -5.46 10.63
N VAL A 73 4.81 -5.82 11.63
CA VAL A 73 5.76 -6.94 11.56
C VAL A 73 5.37 -7.98 12.58
N ASP A 74 5.05 -9.17 12.09
CA ASP A 74 4.85 -10.34 12.92
C ASP A 74 6.17 -11.11 13.05
N GLU A 75 6.54 -11.42 14.28
CA GLU A 75 7.78 -12.12 14.64
C GLU A 75 7.46 -13.50 15.19
N ASP A 76 8.26 -14.48 14.84
CA ASP A 76 8.16 -15.83 15.37
C ASP A 76 9.53 -16.37 15.85
N SER A 77 9.57 -17.63 16.27
CA SER A 77 10.79 -18.26 16.78
C SER A 77 11.88 -18.44 15.71
N SER A 78 11.55 -18.33 14.44
CA SER A 78 12.49 -18.43 13.31
C SER A 78 13.05 -17.09 12.88
N THR A 79 12.45 -15.99 13.35
CA THR A 79 12.90 -14.62 13.02
C THR A 79 14.33 -14.40 13.52
N THR A 80 15.20 -13.99 12.62
CA THR A 80 16.61 -13.67 12.92
C THR A 80 16.82 -12.19 13.07
N TYR A 81 17.74 -11.79 13.96
CA TYR A 81 17.99 -10.38 14.27
C TYR A 81 19.45 -10.02 14.03
N ARG A 82 19.68 -8.80 13.55
CA ARG A 82 21.01 -8.27 13.28
C ARG A 82 21.11 -6.80 13.65
N VAL A 83 22.32 -6.36 14.01
CA VAL A 83 22.73 -4.95 14.00
C VAL A 83 23.75 -4.80 12.88
N GLY A 84 23.36 -4.17 11.79
CA GLY A 84 24.15 -4.19 10.57
C GLY A 84 24.40 -5.64 10.09
N ILE A 85 25.67 -6.10 10.14
CA ILE A 85 26.02 -7.47 9.74
C ILE A 85 26.14 -8.44 10.92
N LEU A 86 26.09 -7.98 12.16
CA LEU A 86 26.33 -8.76 13.36
C LEU A 86 25.04 -9.41 13.87
N PRO A 87 25.05 -10.70 14.22
CA PRO A 87 23.92 -11.34 14.87
C PRO A 87 23.54 -10.65 16.19
N ALA A 88 22.25 -10.61 16.48
CA ALA A 88 21.73 -10.00 17.70
C ALA A 88 20.49 -10.73 18.20
N SER A 89 19.82 -10.20 19.20
CA SER A 89 18.54 -10.70 19.68
C SER A 89 17.43 -9.69 19.38
N ASP A 90 16.18 -10.10 19.53
CA ASP A 90 14.97 -9.29 19.39
C ASP A 90 14.99 -7.98 20.19
N ARG A 91 15.74 -7.94 21.30
CA ARG A 91 15.86 -6.79 22.21
C ARG A 91 16.45 -5.53 21.57
N ILE A 92 17.07 -5.66 20.40
CA ILE A 92 17.59 -4.52 19.65
C ILE A 92 16.49 -3.68 19.00
N VAL A 93 15.34 -4.29 18.73
CA VAL A 93 14.21 -3.59 18.09
C VAL A 93 13.52 -2.71 19.13
N LYS A 94 13.74 -1.42 19.03
CA LYS A 94 13.18 -0.43 19.95
C LYS A 94 12.55 0.71 19.17
N LYS A 95 11.59 1.40 19.78
CA LYS A 95 11.01 2.62 19.20
C LYS A 95 12.11 3.62 18.82
N GLY A 96 12.03 4.13 17.60
CA GLY A 96 12.96 5.09 17.04
C GLY A 96 14.15 4.45 16.29
N GLU A 97 14.33 3.14 16.37
CA GLU A 97 15.39 2.46 15.59
C GLU A 97 15.02 2.38 14.11
N SER A 98 16.00 2.55 13.26
CA SER A 98 15.87 2.30 11.83
C SER A 98 16.03 0.82 11.55
N VAL A 99 15.08 0.22 10.83
CA VAL A 99 15.06 -1.21 10.55
C VAL A 99 14.95 -1.49 9.05
N LEU A 100 15.56 -2.60 8.63
CA LEU A 100 15.22 -3.34 7.43
C LEU A 100 14.60 -4.66 7.87
N VAL A 101 13.38 -4.92 7.41
CA VAL A 101 12.67 -6.17 7.66
C VAL A 101 12.55 -6.93 6.35
N LEU A 102 12.93 -8.20 6.36
CA LEU A 102 12.73 -9.13 5.25
C LEU A 102 11.82 -10.25 5.71
N GLY A 103 10.97 -10.74 4.82
CA GLY A 103 10.05 -11.83 5.13
C GLY A 103 8.95 -11.97 4.10
N LEU A 104 7.89 -12.65 4.51
CA LEU A 104 6.70 -12.82 3.71
C LEU A 104 5.82 -11.59 3.84
N VAL A 105 5.65 -10.84 2.76
CA VAL A 105 4.86 -9.60 2.72
C VAL A 105 3.44 -9.93 2.27
N ASP A 106 2.47 -9.48 3.05
CA ASP A 106 1.05 -9.49 2.71
C ASP A 106 0.47 -8.10 2.98
N THR A 107 0.19 -7.36 1.93
CA THR A 107 -0.28 -5.97 1.98
C THR A 107 0.66 -5.10 2.83
N SER A 108 0.28 -4.70 4.03
CA SER A 108 1.09 -3.90 4.96
C SER A 108 1.59 -4.70 6.17
N THR A 109 1.55 -6.02 6.09
CA THR A 109 2.05 -6.92 7.13
C THR A 109 3.23 -7.72 6.60
N ILE A 110 4.26 -7.88 7.41
CA ILE A 110 5.43 -8.70 7.09
C ILE A 110 5.58 -9.76 8.18
N THR A 111 5.47 -11.05 7.81
CA THR A 111 5.93 -12.13 8.67
C THR A 111 7.45 -12.23 8.54
N ALA A 112 8.16 -11.76 9.54
CA ALA A 112 9.59 -11.52 9.44
C ALA A 112 10.43 -12.79 9.49
N THR A 113 11.30 -12.98 8.51
CA THR A 113 12.40 -13.96 8.57
C THR A 113 13.68 -13.30 9.09
N GLN A 114 13.88 -12.02 8.83
CA GLN A 114 15.03 -11.27 9.30
C GLN A 114 14.67 -9.82 9.63
N VAL A 115 15.11 -9.35 10.79
CA VAL A 115 15.06 -7.95 11.20
C VAL A 115 16.48 -7.43 11.40
N THR A 116 16.85 -6.38 10.69
CA THR A 116 18.15 -5.74 10.81
C THR A 116 17.99 -4.32 11.30
N VAL A 117 18.47 -4.03 12.51
CA VAL A 117 18.60 -2.64 13.01
C VAL A 117 19.81 -2.00 12.35
N GLN A 118 19.61 -0.79 11.87
CA GLN A 118 20.62 -0.01 11.14
C GLN A 118 21.15 1.10 12.02
N PRO A 119 22.40 1.01 12.51
CA PRO A 119 22.92 1.91 13.54
C PRO A 119 23.17 3.33 13.04
N PHE A 120 23.12 3.56 11.73
CA PHE A 120 23.36 4.87 11.13
C PHE A 120 22.27 5.16 10.10
N GLY A 121 21.37 6.07 10.47
CA GLY A 121 20.13 6.28 9.77
C GLY A 121 20.23 7.11 8.49
N ASP A 122 20.38 6.44 7.37
CA ASP A 122 19.93 6.93 6.07
C ASP A 122 18.46 6.55 5.77
N GLY A 123 17.71 6.14 6.80
CA GLY A 123 16.38 5.55 6.67
C GLY A 123 16.39 4.16 6.05
N GLY A 124 17.57 3.52 5.92
CA GLY A 124 17.71 2.18 5.37
C GLY A 124 17.65 2.10 3.84
N ALA A 125 17.65 3.22 3.13
CA ALA A 125 17.55 3.24 1.66
C ALA A 125 18.65 2.41 0.97
N VAL A 126 19.91 2.56 1.39
CA VAL A 126 21.03 1.78 0.84
C VAL A 126 20.91 0.30 1.16
N ALA A 127 20.45 -0.04 2.37
CA ALA A 127 20.26 -1.44 2.76
C ALA A 127 19.08 -2.06 2.03
N ALA A 128 17.99 -1.33 1.83
CA ALA A 128 16.86 -1.76 1.02
C ALA A 128 17.29 -2.05 -0.42
N GLN A 129 18.00 -1.13 -1.04
CA GLN A 129 18.52 -1.30 -2.40
C GLN A 129 19.44 -2.53 -2.52
N LYS A 130 20.33 -2.72 -1.56
CA LYS A 130 21.23 -3.88 -1.53
C LYS A 130 20.49 -5.21 -1.33
N ALA A 131 19.40 -5.19 -0.60
CA ALA A 131 18.53 -6.35 -0.39
C ALA A 131 17.56 -6.60 -1.55
N GLY A 132 17.55 -5.73 -2.58
CA GLY A 132 16.57 -5.80 -3.67
C GLY A 132 15.17 -5.37 -3.26
N VAL A 133 15.03 -4.70 -2.13
CA VAL A 133 13.77 -4.21 -1.58
C VAL A 133 13.57 -2.77 -1.99
N ILE A 134 12.39 -2.45 -2.50
CA ILE A 134 11.98 -1.09 -2.84
C ILE A 134 11.22 -0.49 -1.66
N ALA A 135 11.23 0.84 -1.54
CA ALA A 135 10.50 1.51 -0.47
C ALA A 135 9.00 1.12 -0.54
N PHE A 136 8.48 0.65 0.59
CA PHE A 136 7.09 0.22 0.71
C PHE A 136 6.18 1.43 0.50
N GLN A 137 5.33 1.40 -0.51
CA GLN A 137 4.37 2.45 -0.82
C GLN A 137 2.99 1.88 -1.03
N GLN A 138 1.99 2.58 -0.53
CA GLN A 138 0.62 2.30 -0.89
C GLN A 138 0.30 2.99 -2.22
N GLY A 139 -0.32 2.28 -3.16
CA GLY A 139 -0.74 2.83 -4.43
C GLY A 139 -1.75 3.97 -4.28
N VAL A 140 -1.72 4.91 -5.21
CA VAL A 140 -2.71 5.97 -5.27
C VAL A 140 -4.02 5.38 -5.80
N PRO A 141 -5.14 5.52 -5.09
CA PRO A 141 -6.44 5.09 -5.60
C PRO A 141 -6.72 5.75 -6.95
N SER A 142 -7.08 4.94 -7.95
CA SER A 142 -7.48 5.43 -9.25
C SER A 142 -8.90 5.02 -9.56
N PRO A 143 -9.72 5.89 -10.14
CA PRO A 143 -11.03 5.50 -10.64
C PRO A 143 -10.93 4.61 -11.88
N THR A 144 -9.77 4.54 -12.50
CA THR A 144 -9.49 3.72 -13.68
C THR A 144 -8.80 2.44 -13.20
N GLN A 145 -9.43 1.31 -13.45
CA GLN A 145 -8.88 -0.01 -13.06
C GLN A 145 -7.78 -0.50 -14.01
N SER A 146 -7.68 0.10 -15.19
CA SER A 146 -6.64 -0.23 -16.17
C SER A 146 -6.19 1.01 -16.92
N VAL A 147 -4.92 1.06 -17.30
CA VAL A 147 -4.31 2.11 -18.12
C VAL A 147 -3.45 1.44 -19.19
N GLY A 148 -3.57 1.91 -20.43
CA GLY A 148 -2.80 1.37 -21.55
C GLY A 148 -3.37 0.06 -22.08
N GLU A 149 -2.50 -0.80 -22.57
CA GLU A 149 -2.85 -2.10 -23.19
C GLU A 149 -2.73 -3.21 -22.14
N ILE A 150 -3.84 -3.87 -21.86
CA ILE A 150 -3.90 -5.07 -21.03
C ILE A 150 -4.13 -6.27 -21.94
N PRO A 151 -3.37 -7.35 -21.83
CA PRO A 151 -3.60 -8.55 -22.64
C PRO A 151 -5.02 -9.08 -22.45
N ALA A 152 -5.75 -9.27 -23.55
CA ALA A 152 -7.18 -9.58 -23.52
C ALA A 152 -7.55 -10.89 -22.84
N ASP A 153 -6.63 -11.84 -22.84
CA ASP A 153 -6.76 -13.20 -22.30
C ASP A 153 -5.97 -13.38 -21.00
N TYR A 154 -5.43 -12.30 -20.42
CA TYR A 154 -4.70 -12.40 -19.18
C TYR A 154 -5.60 -12.85 -18.04
N THR A 155 -5.12 -13.81 -17.30
CA THR A 155 -5.69 -14.24 -16.01
C THR A 155 -4.54 -14.33 -15.00
N GLU A 156 -4.78 -13.85 -13.79
CA GLU A 156 -3.78 -13.95 -12.73
C GLU A 156 -3.29 -15.39 -12.55
N GLY A 157 -1.97 -15.55 -12.52
CA GLY A 157 -1.31 -16.86 -12.49
C GLY A 157 -0.93 -17.43 -13.85
N ASP A 158 -1.31 -16.79 -14.95
CA ASP A 158 -0.86 -17.17 -16.29
C ASP A 158 0.64 -16.91 -16.47
N GLY A 159 1.22 -17.64 -17.41
CA GLY A 159 2.60 -17.47 -17.82
C GLY A 159 3.60 -18.36 -17.09
N THR A 160 4.87 -18.11 -17.37
CA THR A 160 6.00 -18.85 -16.79
C THR A 160 6.89 -17.90 -16.04
N ILE A 161 7.18 -18.19 -14.78
CA ILE A 161 8.08 -17.36 -13.95
C ILE A 161 9.45 -17.31 -14.63
N VAL A 162 9.95 -16.10 -14.78
CA VAL A 162 11.30 -15.82 -15.30
C VAL A 162 12.18 -15.23 -14.21
N SER A 163 13.49 -15.35 -14.37
CA SER A 163 14.49 -14.89 -13.43
C SER A 163 15.69 -14.24 -14.13
N GLY A 164 16.63 -13.71 -13.35
CA GLY A 164 17.86 -13.10 -13.83
C GLY A 164 17.60 -11.84 -14.64
N THR A 165 18.48 -11.55 -15.62
CA THR A 165 18.49 -10.28 -16.36
C THR A 165 17.16 -9.93 -17.04
N VAL A 166 16.37 -10.91 -17.44
CA VAL A 166 15.05 -10.68 -18.03
C VAL A 166 14.09 -10.13 -16.98
N ALA A 167 13.99 -10.82 -15.85
CA ALA A 167 13.15 -10.37 -14.73
C ALA A 167 13.60 -9.00 -14.22
N ASP A 168 14.91 -8.78 -14.07
CA ASP A 168 15.46 -7.50 -13.60
C ASP A 168 15.07 -6.34 -14.53
N LYS A 169 15.11 -6.55 -15.85
CA LYS A 169 14.72 -5.51 -16.81
C LYS A 169 13.22 -5.22 -16.81
N ALA A 170 12.41 -6.28 -16.76
CA ALA A 170 10.96 -6.11 -16.70
C ALA A 170 10.54 -5.41 -15.40
N ALA A 171 11.10 -5.83 -14.26
CA ALA A 171 10.86 -5.19 -12.97
C ALA A 171 11.30 -3.72 -12.98
N ALA A 172 12.47 -3.39 -13.55
CA ALA A 172 12.94 -2.01 -13.66
C ALA A 172 12.00 -1.15 -14.54
N ALA A 173 11.43 -1.71 -15.61
CA ALA A 173 10.44 -1.01 -16.42
C ALA A 173 9.15 -0.75 -15.63
N ALA A 174 8.65 -1.74 -14.90
CA ALA A 174 7.46 -1.61 -14.05
C ALA A 174 7.65 -0.58 -12.93
N GLN A 175 8.82 -0.49 -12.35
CA GLN A 175 9.14 0.50 -11.28
C GLN A 175 9.02 1.94 -11.74
N ALA A 176 9.13 2.23 -13.04
CA ALA A 176 8.87 3.57 -13.57
C ALA A 176 7.39 3.98 -13.42
N VAL A 177 6.48 2.99 -13.38
CA VAL A 177 5.04 3.22 -13.20
C VAL A 177 4.64 3.08 -11.73
N VAL A 178 5.30 2.19 -11.01
CA VAL A 178 5.03 1.88 -9.60
C VAL A 178 6.27 2.21 -8.76
N PRO A 179 6.59 3.49 -8.57
CA PRO A 179 7.73 3.86 -7.74
C PRO A 179 7.55 3.31 -6.32
N GLY A 180 8.50 2.51 -5.87
CA GLY A 180 8.47 1.95 -4.53
C GLY A 180 7.61 0.69 -4.36
N GLY A 181 7.11 0.10 -5.43
CA GLY A 181 6.47 -1.21 -5.38
C GLY A 181 7.47 -2.32 -5.09
N ILE A 182 7.04 -3.37 -4.41
CA ILE A 182 7.82 -4.61 -4.23
C ILE A 182 7.34 -5.61 -5.27
N VAL A 183 8.22 -5.96 -6.17
CA VAL A 183 7.96 -7.00 -7.18
C VAL A 183 8.23 -8.36 -6.54
N ASP A 184 7.24 -9.23 -6.53
CA ASP A 184 7.39 -10.60 -6.05
C ASP A 184 7.73 -11.57 -7.18
N ARG A 185 7.18 -11.34 -8.37
CA ARG A 185 7.43 -12.19 -9.53
C ARG A 185 7.37 -11.42 -10.84
N VAL A 186 8.03 -11.96 -11.81
CA VAL A 186 7.87 -11.60 -13.23
C VAL A 186 7.54 -12.88 -13.96
N VAL A 187 6.47 -12.88 -14.75
CA VAL A 187 6.10 -14.00 -15.61
C VAL A 187 6.17 -13.61 -17.07
N GLN A 188 6.58 -14.53 -17.92
CA GLN A 188 6.47 -14.39 -19.35
C GLN A 188 5.14 -15.00 -19.81
N LEU A 189 4.34 -14.20 -20.50
CA LEU A 189 3.06 -14.58 -21.05
C LEU A 189 3.23 -15.37 -22.36
N SER A 190 2.16 -15.98 -22.82
CA SER A 190 2.17 -16.83 -24.01
C SER A 190 2.57 -16.11 -25.31
N ASP A 191 2.28 -14.82 -25.39
CA ASP A 191 2.68 -13.94 -26.50
C ASP A 191 4.13 -13.45 -26.40
N GLY A 192 4.82 -13.75 -25.29
CA GLY A 192 6.19 -13.37 -25.00
C GLY A 192 6.36 -12.01 -24.33
N GLU A 193 5.28 -11.35 -23.96
CA GLU A 193 5.27 -10.17 -23.08
C GLU A 193 5.49 -10.60 -21.63
N TYR A 194 5.58 -9.63 -20.73
CA TYR A 194 5.83 -9.89 -19.31
C TYR A 194 4.75 -9.25 -18.45
N GLU A 195 4.28 -9.97 -17.47
CA GLU A 195 3.56 -9.41 -16.34
C GLU A 195 4.51 -9.28 -15.16
N VAL A 196 4.51 -8.10 -14.54
CA VAL A 196 5.28 -7.78 -13.35
C VAL A 196 4.29 -7.55 -12.21
N HIS A 197 4.35 -8.41 -11.23
CA HIS A 197 3.41 -8.42 -10.11
C HIS A 197 3.97 -7.67 -8.90
N ASN A 198 3.17 -6.74 -8.35
CA ASN A 198 3.54 -5.91 -7.21
C ASN A 198 2.67 -6.24 -6.00
N ILE A 199 3.26 -6.69 -4.90
CA ILE A 199 2.54 -7.10 -3.70
C ILE A 199 2.38 -6.02 -2.64
N SER A 200 3.20 -5.00 -2.67
CA SER A 200 3.21 -3.94 -1.65
C SER A 200 2.30 -2.77 -1.97
N ILE A 201 1.51 -2.86 -3.02
CA ILE A 201 0.74 -1.75 -3.55
C ILE A 201 -0.63 -2.25 -4.04
N ASN A 202 -1.68 -1.51 -3.69
CA ASN A 202 -3.04 -1.91 -4.06
C ASN A 202 -3.39 -1.61 -5.51
N TRP A 203 -2.70 -0.66 -6.12
CA TRP A 203 -2.84 -0.29 -7.51
C TRP A 203 -1.67 0.64 -7.94
N PRO A 204 -1.07 0.46 -9.11
CA PRO A 204 -1.23 -0.70 -9.99
C PRO A 204 -0.60 -1.95 -9.41
N HIS A 205 -1.26 -3.08 -9.59
CA HIS A 205 -0.87 -4.38 -9.05
C HIS A 205 -0.11 -5.19 -10.07
N HIS A 206 -0.65 -5.22 -11.29
CA HIS A 206 -0.06 -5.87 -12.46
C HIS A 206 0.45 -4.82 -13.44
N VAL A 207 1.70 -4.92 -13.86
CA VAL A 207 2.27 -4.07 -14.91
C VAL A 207 2.68 -4.95 -16.08
N PHE A 208 2.12 -4.66 -17.24
CA PHE A 208 2.42 -5.39 -18.48
C PHE A 208 3.54 -4.71 -19.24
N VAL A 209 4.52 -5.49 -19.64
CA VAL A 209 5.77 -5.01 -20.21
C VAL A 209 6.05 -5.77 -21.50
N SER A 210 6.38 -5.07 -22.58
CA SER A 210 6.68 -5.65 -23.87
C SER A 210 7.98 -6.47 -23.86
N LYS A 211 8.21 -7.23 -24.92
CA LYS A 211 9.47 -7.97 -25.17
C LYS A 211 10.72 -7.06 -25.16
N ASP A 212 10.53 -5.78 -25.46
CA ASP A 212 11.58 -4.76 -25.44
C ASP A 212 11.66 -3.99 -24.11
N PHE A 213 11.00 -4.49 -23.07
CA PHE A 213 10.96 -3.91 -21.72
C PHE A 213 10.38 -2.49 -21.67
N LYS A 214 9.31 -2.26 -22.43
CA LYS A 214 8.52 -1.03 -22.35
C LYS A 214 7.18 -1.34 -21.71
N VAL A 215 6.73 -0.47 -20.81
CA VAL A 215 5.40 -0.60 -20.23
C VAL A 215 4.34 -0.46 -21.30
N LEU A 216 3.43 -1.41 -21.37
CA LEU A 216 2.27 -1.46 -22.26
C LEU A 216 1.03 -0.92 -21.56
N GLY A 217 0.80 -1.41 -20.36
CA GLY A 217 -0.34 -1.04 -19.54
C GLY A 217 -0.19 -1.56 -18.12
N TYR A 218 -1.18 -1.24 -17.30
CA TYR A 218 -1.20 -1.70 -15.90
C TYR A 218 -2.61 -1.63 -15.31
N GLU A 219 -2.90 -2.46 -14.31
CA GLU A 219 -4.16 -2.55 -13.58
C GLU A 219 -3.99 -2.85 -12.08
#